data_099584d388c2d4aff3be2d6b319de6a8
#
_entry.id   099584d388c2d4aff3be2d6b319de6a8
#
_cell.length_a   1.000
_cell.length_b   1.000
_cell.length_c   1.000
_cell.angle_alpha   90.00
_cell.angle_beta   90.00
_cell.angle_gamma   90.00
#
_symmetry.space_group_name_H-M   'P 1'
#
loop_
_entity.id
_entity.type
_entity.pdbx_description
1 polymer ?
#
loop_
_entity_poly.entity_id
_entity_poly.type
_entity_poly.pdbx_seq_one_letter_code
_entity_poly.pdbx_strand_id
1 'polypeptide(L)'
;MTDNNKDINAATVKDAKASNDKLSELNNIDNLSHYLKSAAGTREGRAIPPLENWHPEQIDDMDLVIKANGEWWHEGGHMTRESLVSLFATILWKEEKDGVTEYFLKTPVQKLRIQVEDAPLLINDVGIVNEDTNSWLEFTTTTGDVVRLDDEHPIVLRPYDVVNNFIKDNGDENENDCSIDTDAPHNHQSVADKHSAADVPIRPYMLVRNGLTALIGRNVFYHLTEIGELTEQDGKTTLTLQSGGNTYTLSMPSI
;
A
#
# COMPACT_ATOMS: atom_id res chain seq x y z
N MET A 1 -39.07 -40.64 -28.92
CA MET A 1 -37.74 -40.37 -28.32
C MET A 1 -37.42 -38.95 -28.77
N THR A 2 -37.74 -38.00 -27.94
CA THR A 2 -37.71 -36.58 -28.26
C THR A 2 -36.60 -35.93 -27.44
N ASP A 3 -35.81 -35.11 -28.14
CA ASP A 3 -34.67 -34.35 -27.72
C ASP A 3 -34.91 -33.50 -26.45
N ASN A 4 -34.24 -33.89 -25.34
CA ASN A 4 -34.20 -33.11 -24.10
C ASN A 4 -32.80 -32.55 -23.80
N ASN A 5 -31.91 -32.34 -24.82
CA ASN A 5 -30.52 -31.97 -24.59
C ASN A 5 -30.18 -30.53 -25.06
N LYS A 6 -31.18 -29.70 -25.36
CA LYS A 6 -30.96 -28.33 -25.86
C LYS A 6 -31.18 -27.24 -24.82
N ASP A 7 -31.86 -27.53 -23.72
CA ASP A 7 -32.24 -26.50 -22.75
C ASP A 7 -31.24 -26.32 -21.59
N ILE A 8 -30.37 -27.32 -21.36
CA ILE A 8 -29.38 -27.28 -20.25
C ILE A 8 -28.21 -26.33 -20.60
N ASN A 9 -27.83 -26.23 -21.89
CA ASN A 9 -26.69 -25.37 -22.30
C ASN A 9 -27.08 -23.88 -22.36
N ALA A 10 -28.32 -23.52 -22.52
CA ALA A 10 -28.76 -22.11 -22.60
C ALA A 10 -28.87 -21.43 -21.23
N ALA A 11 -29.22 -22.20 -20.18
CA ALA A 11 -29.26 -21.71 -18.80
C ALA A 11 -27.87 -21.45 -18.25
N THR A 12 -26.95 -22.41 -18.45
CA THR A 12 -25.54 -22.31 -17.93
C THR A 12 -24.78 -21.17 -18.59
N VAL A 13 -25.03 -20.89 -19.89
CA VAL A 13 -24.39 -19.77 -20.60
C VAL A 13 -24.95 -18.42 -20.17
N LYS A 14 -26.26 -18.36 -19.83
CA LYS A 14 -26.88 -17.12 -19.32
C LYS A 14 -26.42 -16.78 -17.92
N ASP A 15 -26.24 -17.77 -17.03
CA ASP A 15 -25.76 -17.56 -15.68
C ASP A 15 -24.27 -17.18 -15.67
N ALA A 16 -23.45 -17.76 -16.53
CA ALA A 16 -22.04 -17.41 -16.70
C ALA A 16 -21.88 -15.98 -17.27
N LYS A 17 -22.74 -15.58 -18.22
CA LYS A 17 -22.71 -14.24 -18.80
C LYS A 17 -23.21 -13.17 -17.83
N ALA A 18 -24.24 -13.47 -17.03
CA ALA A 18 -24.73 -12.56 -15.99
C ALA A 18 -23.74 -12.42 -14.82
N SER A 19 -22.96 -13.46 -14.52
CA SER A 19 -21.87 -13.40 -13.54
C SER A 19 -20.69 -12.57 -14.07
N ASN A 20 -20.33 -12.71 -15.34
CA ASN A 20 -19.24 -11.95 -15.96
C ASN A 20 -19.60 -10.46 -16.14
N ASP A 21 -20.84 -10.14 -16.47
CA ASP A 21 -21.30 -8.74 -16.54
C ASP A 21 -21.30 -8.06 -15.16
N LYS A 22 -21.64 -8.77 -14.08
CA LYS A 22 -21.52 -8.26 -12.70
C LYS A 22 -20.08 -8.08 -12.23
N LEU A 23 -19.16 -8.89 -12.72
CA LEU A 23 -17.75 -8.85 -12.35
C LEU A 23 -17.03 -7.67 -13.02
N SER A 24 -17.37 -7.36 -14.29
CA SER A 24 -16.84 -6.18 -14.98
C SER A 24 -17.31 -4.84 -14.37
N GLU A 25 -18.39 -4.86 -13.60
CA GLU A 25 -18.92 -3.67 -12.92
C GLU A 25 -18.13 -3.27 -11.67
N LEU A 26 -17.35 -4.19 -11.05
CA LEU A 26 -16.58 -3.87 -9.82
C LEU A 26 -15.28 -3.09 -10.09
N ASN A 27 -14.87 -2.93 -11.34
CA ASN A 27 -13.75 -2.06 -11.72
C ASN A 27 -14.10 -0.57 -11.57
N ASN A 28 -15.37 -0.26 -11.34
CA ASN A 28 -15.84 1.08 -11.04
C ASN A 28 -15.89 1.31 -9.52
N ILE A 29 -15.37 2.45 -9.06
CA ILE A 29 -15.30 2.85 -7.65
C ILE A 29 -16.67 2.84 -6.95
N ASP A 30 -17.71 3.32 -7.63
CA ASP A 30 -19.05 3.42 -7.03
C ASP A 30 -19.65 2.02 -6.83
N ASN A 31 -19.48 1.14 -7.80
CA ASN A 31 -19.96 -0.24 -7.73
C ASN A 31 -19.18 -1.04 -6.66
N LEU A 32 -17.86 -0.89 -6.60
CA LEU A 32 -17.04 -1.50 -5.56
C LEU A 32 -17.43 -0.99 -4.17
N SER A 33 -17.62 0.33 -4.01
CA SER A 33 -18.08 0.94 -2.76
C SER A 33 -19.45 0.42 -2.33
N HIS A 34 -20.39 0.32 -3.28
CA HIS A 34 -21.74 -0.20 -3.00
C HIS A 34 -21.69 -1.68 -2.59
N TYR A 35 -20.89 -2.49 -3.30
CA TYR A 35 -20.69 -3.90 -2.98
C TYR A 35 -20.12 -4.08 -1.57
N LEU A 36 -19.05 -3.35 -1.22
CA LEU A 36 -18.41 -3.44 0.09
C LEU A 36 -19.35 -2.98 1.22
N LYS A 37 -20.10 -1.91 1.02
CA LYS A 37 -21.09 -1.44 2.00
C LYS A 37 -22.21 -2.46 2.22
N SER A 38 -22.66 -3.13 1.16
CA SER A 38 -23.68 -4.18 1.26
C SER A 38 -23.14 -5.45 1.93
N ALA A 39 -21.88 -5.80 1.66
CA ALA A 39 -21.21 -6.97 2.23
C ALA A 39 -20.77 -6.76 3.70
N ALA A 40 -20.47 -5.52 4.09
CA ALA A 40 -20.06 -5.19 5.47
C ALA A 40 -21.21 -5.38 6.49
N GLY A 41 -22.46 -5.33 6.03
CA GLY A 41 -23.64 -5.44 6.92
C GLY A 41 -23.66 -4.35 8.00
N THR A 42 -24.47 -4.54 9.03
CA THR A 42 -24.54 -3.70 10.23
C THR A 42 -23.44 -4.00 11.25
N ARG A 43 -22.19 -4.13 10.82
CA ARG A 43 -21.08 -4.30 11.76
C ARG A 43 -20.74 -2.96 12.39
N GLU A 44 -20.85 -2.88 13.70
CA GLU A 44 -20.36 -1.73 14.46
C GLU A 44 -18.82 -1.70 14.37
N GLY A 45 -18.28 -0.58 13.92
CA GLY A 45 -16.84 -0.35 13.79
C GLY A 45 -16.25 -0.75 12.40
N ARG A 46 -14.96 -0.45 12.22
CA ARG A 46 -14.19 -0.81 11.04
C ARG A 46 -13.79 -2.30 11.11
N ALA A 47 -14.62 -3.18 10.59
CA ALA A 47 -14.31 -4.60 10.52
C ALA A 47 -13.52 -4.90 9.23
N ILE A 48 -12.28 -5.38 9.38
CA ILE A 48 -11.49 -5.92 8.28
C ILE A 48 -12.04 -7.30 7.93
N PRO A 49 -12.40 -7.56 6.67
CA PRO A 49 -12.85 -8.88 6.25
C PRO A 49 -11.72 -9.93 6.37
N PRO A 50 -12.06 -11.22 6.45
CA PRO A 50 -11.07 -12.30 6.48
C PRO A 50 -10.47 -12.54 5.08
N LEU A 51 -9.61 -11.62 4.63
CA LEU A 51 -9.05 -11.60 3.27
C LEU A 51 -8.23 -12.86 2.96
N GLU A 52 -7.64 -13.47 3.96
CA GLU A 52 -6.87 -14.71 3.86
C GLU A 52 -7.73 -15.89 3.37
N ASN A 53 -9.05 -15.86 3.65
CA ASN A 53 -9.99 -16.90 3.24
C ASN A 53 -10.56 -16.70 1.82
N TRP A 54 -10.22 -15.58 1.17
CA TRP A 54 -10.68 -15.30 -0.19
C TRP A 54 -9.62 -15.71 -1.20
N HIS A 55 -10.00 -16.51 -2.20
CA HIS A 55 -9.10 -17.02 -3.23
C HIS A 55 -9.66 -16.72 -4.64
N PRO A 56 -9.88 -15.46 -5.00
CA PRO A 56 -10.39 -15.14 -6.33
C PRO A 56 -9.34 -15.43 -7.40
N GLU A 57 -9.79 -16.04 -8.50
CA GLU A 57 -8.93 -16.34 -9.65
C GLU A 57 -8.83 -15.15 -10.62
N GLN A 58 -9.87 -14.31 -10.66
CA GLN A 58 -9.89 -13.16 -11.55
C GLN A 58 -9.01 -12.03 -11.00
N ILE A 59 -8.17 -11.49 -11.88
CA ILE A 59 -7.32 -10.34 -11.62
C ILE A 59 -7.57 -9.33 -12.73
N ASP A 60 -7.93 -8.11 -12.36
CA ASP A 60 -8.09 -6.98 -13.25
C ASP A 60 -7.23 -5.81 -12.76
N ASP A 61 -6.88 -4.89 -13.65
CA ASP A 61 -6.16 -3.68 -13.29
C ASP A 61 -7.13 -2.55 -12.97
N MET A 62 -6.81 -1.74 -11.96
CA MET A 62 -7.57 -0.56 -11.56
C MET A 62 -6.64 0.64 -11.56
N ASP A 63 -7.04 1.72 -12.23
CA ASP A 63 -6.31 3.00 -12.18
C ASP A 63 -6.49 3.66 -10.82
N LEU A 64 -5.86 3.07 -9.81
CA LEU A 64 -5.80 3.57 -8.46
C LEU A 64 -4.35 3.54 -7.98
N VAL A 65 -3.88 4.69 -7.50
CA VAL A 65 -2.50 4.90 -7.04
C VAL A 65 -2.52 5.39 -5.60
N ILE A 66 -1.78 4.70 -4.74
CA ILE A 66 -1.45 5.20 -3.39
C ILE A 66 -0.09 5.88 -3.49
N LYS A 67 -0.08 7.20 -3.33
CA LYS A 67 1.11 8.04 -3.44
C LYS A 67 2.05 7.88 -2.25
N ALA A 68 3.32 8.24 -2.42
CA ALA A 68 4.35 8.17 -1.37
C ALA A 68 4.06 9.04 -0.13
N ASN A 69 3.11 9.98 -0.22
CA ASN A 69 2.63 10.79 0.89
C ASN A 69 1.35 10.22 1.56
N GLY A 70 0.87 9.05 1.10
CA GLY A 70 -0.31 8.37 1.61
C GLY A 70 -1.64 8.82 1.00
N GLU A 71 -1.63 9.73 0.02
CA GLU A 71 -2.83 10.12 -0.73
C GLU A 71 -3.27 9.02 -1.69
N TRP A 72 -4.58 8.89 -1.87
CA TRP A 72 -5.18 7.97 -2.82
C TRP A 72 -5.68 8.73 -4.05
N TRP A 73 -5.29 8.26 -5.22
CA TRP A 73 -5.65 8.85 -6.50
C TRP A 73 -6.32 7.82 -7.40
N HIS A 74 -7.41 8.20 -8.07
CA HIS A 74 -8.13 7.35 -9.02
C HIS A 74 -8.42 8.12 -10.30
N GLU A 75 -8.10 7.52 -11.44
CA GLU A 75 -8.25 8.15 -12.77
C GLU A 75 -7.67 9.58 -12.81
N GLY A 76 -6.47 9.73 -12.21
CA GLY A 76 -5.79 11.03 -12.12
C GLY A 76 -6.43 12.04 -11.17
N GLY A 77 -7.48 11.68 -10.41
CA GLY A 77 -8.15 12.53 -9.43
C GLY A 77 -7.84 12.13 -8.00
N HIS A 78 -7.59 13.13 -7.12
CA HIS A 78 -7.39 12.90 -5.69
C HIS A 78 -8.70 12.46 -5.01
N MET A 79 -8.66 11.35 -4.29
CA MET A 79 -9.79 10.82 -3.53
C MET A 79 -9.89 11.52 -2.17
N THR A 80 -10.71 12.56 -2.09
CA THR A 80 -10.89 13.36 -0.86
C THR A 80 -11.90 12.79 0.13
N ARG A 81 -12.67 11.75 -0.26
CA ARG A 81 -13.68 11.12 0.62
C ARG A 81 -13.02 10.09 1.53
N GLU A 82 -12.60 10.51 2.72
CA GLU A 82 -11.92 9.66 3.71
C GLU A 82 -12.67 8.36 4.02
N SER A 83 -14.01 8.40 4.12
CA SER A 83 -14.81 7.19 4.39
C SER A 83 -14.70 6.15 3.26
N LEU A 84 -14.48 6.57 2.02
CA LEU A 84 -14.29 5.68 0.88
C LEU A 84 -12.88 5.10 0.88
N VAL A 85 -11.87 5.93 1.14
CA VAL A 85 -10.47 5.50 1.30
C VAL A 85 -10.35 4.50 2.45
N SER A 86 -10.94 4.79 3.62
CA SER A 86 -10.97 3.87 4.76
C SER A 86 -11.66 2.55 4.44
N LEU A 87 -12.74 2.58 3.65
CA LEU A 87 -13.44 1.37 3.20
C LEU A 87 -12.54 0.51 2.31
N PHE A 88 -11.90 1.12 1.28
CA PHE A 88 -11.00 0.40 0.37
C PHE A 88 -9.77 -0.13 1.08
N ALA A 89 -9.25 0.62 2.04
CA ALA A 89 -8.13 0.16 2.84
C ALA A 89 -8.45 -1.14 3.62
N THR A 90 -9.73 -1.42 3.95
CA THR A 90 -10.08 -2.69 4.62
C THR A 90 -9.82 -3.93 3.76
N ILE A 91 -9.79 -3.77 2.44
CA ILE A 91 -9.60 -4.85 1.47
C ILE A 91 -8.24 -4.79 0.77
N LEU A 92 -7.32 -3.95 1.26
CA LEU A 92 -5.93 -3.93 0.79
C LEU A 92 -5.26 -5.28 1.05
N TRP A 93 -4.59 -5.78 0.03
CA TRP A 93 -3.88 -7.04 0.05
C TRP A 93 -2.53 -6.92 -0.65
N LYS A 94 -1.54 -7.63 -0.14
CA LYS A 94 -0.19 -7.71 -0.71
C LYS A 94 0.09 -9.14 -1.11
N GLU A 95 0.67 -9.33 -2.28
CA GLU A 95 1.25 -10.60 -2.73
C GLU A 95 2.71 -10.37 -3.11
N GLU A 96 3.54 -11.37 -2.88
CA GLU A 96 4.93 -11.35 -3.28
C GLU A 96 5.19 -12.59 -4.13
N LYS A 97 5.59 -12.37 -5.37
CA LYS A 97 5.87 -13.44 -6.31
C LYS A 97 7.16 -13.12 -7.06
N ASP A 98 8.10 -14.08 -7.06
CA ASP A 98 9.38 -13.98 -7.77
C ASP A 98 10.19 -12.70 -7.41
N GLY A 99 10.07 -12.24 -6.16
CA GLY A 99 10.71 -11.01 -5.67
C GLY A 99 10.00 -9.72 -6.07
N VAL A 100 8.87 -9.81 -6.75
CA VAL A 100 8.03 -8.66 -7.11
C VAL A 100 6.87 -8.56 -6.12
N THR A 101 6.69 -7.37 -5.55
CA THR A 101 5.54 -7.06 -4.69
C THR A 101 4.43 -6.45 -5.52
N GLU A 102 3.23 -7.03 -5.42
CA GLU A 102 2.01 -6.51 -6.03
C GLU A 102 0.98 -6.18 -4.96
N TYR A 103 0.21 -5.13 -5.19
CA TYR A 103 -0.86 -4.69 -4.30
C TYR A 103 -2.22 -4.77 -4.98
N PHE A 104 -3.22 -5.13 -4.21
CA PHE A 104 -4.57 -5.36 -4.70
C PHE A 104 -5.64 -4.80 -3.75
N LEU A 105 -6.79 -4.43 -4.30
CA LEU A 105 -8.05 -4.44 -3.58
C LEU A 105 -8.67 -5.82 -3.77
N LYS A 106 -8.75 -6.61 -2.71
CA LYS A 106 -9.17 -8.01 -2.76
C LYS A 106 -10.61 -8.16 -2.33
N THR A 107 -11.40 -8.80 -3.18
CA THR A 107 -12.79 -9.18 -2.90
C THR A 107 -12.94 -10.70 -2.96
N PRO A 108 -14.06 -11.30 -2.53
CA PRO A 108 -14.26 -12.74 -2.68
C PRO A 108 -14.27 -13.24 -4.11
N VAL A 109 -14.52 -12.35 -5.09
CA VAL A 109 -14.74 -12.71 -6.50
C VAL A 109 -13.62 -12.30 -7.43
N GLN A 110 -12.87 -11.24 -7.08
CA GLN A 110 -11.76 -10.74 -7.90
C GLN A 110 -10.72 -9.97 -7.08
N LYS A 111 -9.53 -9.82 -7.63
CA LYS A 111 -8.48 -8.91 -7.18
C LYS A 111 -8.34 -7.78 -8.19
N LEU A 112 -8.37 -6.53 -7.72
CA LEU A 112 -8.08 -5.35 -8.52
C LEU A 112 -6.66 -4.91 -8.21
N ARG A 113 -5.75 -5.05 -9.19
CA ARG A 113 -4.36 -4.61 -9.04
C ARG A 113 -4.32 -3.10 -9.01
N ILE A 114 -3.56 -2.55 -8.05
CA ILE A 114 -3.36 -1.12 -7.84
C ILE A 114 -1.88 -0.79 -7.78
N GLN A 115 -1.55 0.47 -7.89
CA GLN A 115 -0.19 0.97 -7.75
C GLN A 115 0.06 1.53 -6.35
N VAL A 116 1.24 1.29 -5.80
CA VAL A 116 1.70 1.86 -4.53
C VAL A 116 3.11 2.39 -4.72
N GLU A 117 3.30 3.70 -4.54
CA GLU A 117 4.61 4.35 -4.79
C GLU A 117 5.63 4.06 -3.69
N ASP A 118 5.19 3.88 -2.43
CA ASP A 118 6.07 3.62 -1.28
C ASP A 118 5.43 2.61 -0.34
N ALA A 119 4.58 3.06 0.58
CA ALA A 119 3.86 2.22 1.52
C ALA A 119 2.34 2.32 1.31
N PRO A 120 1.61 1.20 1.42
CA PRO A 120 0.15 1.20 1.21
C PRO A 120 -0.63 1.92 2.33
N LEU A 121 -0.01 2.15 3.48
CA LEU A 121 -0.62 2.79 4.64
C LEU A 121 0.29 3.92 5.16
N LEU A 122 -0.32 4.91 5.82
CA LEU A 122 0.38 6.03 6.46
C LEU A 122 -0.05 6.14 7.92
N ILE A 123 0.89 6.07 8.84
CA ILE A 123 0.68 6.38 10.26
C ILE A 123 0.74 7.89 10.44
N ASN A 124 -0.33 8.46 10.97
CA ASN A 124 -0.46 9.90 11.22
C ASN A 124 -0.58 10.27 12.69
N ASP A 125 -0.70 9.29 13.59
CA ASP A 125 -0.79 9.54 15.03
C ASP A 125 -0.11 8.43 15.84
N VAL A 126 0.39 8.80 17.03
CA VAL A 126 0.91 7.88 18.05
C VAL A 126 0.53 8.39 19.43
N GLY A 127 0.05 7.50 20.26
CA GLY A 127 -0.32 7.78 21.66
C GLY A 127 0.29 6.78 22.62
N ILE A 128 0.29 7.16 23.91
CA ILE A 128 0.66 6.26 25.00
C ILE A 128 -0.62 5.76 25.67
N VAL A 129 -0.82 4.45 25.62
CA VAL A 129 -1.95 3.77 26.26
C VAL A 129 -1.46 3.00 27.47
N ASN A 130 -2.01 3.29 28.64
CA ASN A 130 -1.65 2.59 29.86
C ASN A 130 -2.69 1.50 30.14
N GLU A 131 -2.22 0.26 30.22
CA GLU A 131 -3.04 -0.90 30.54
C GLU A 131 -2.34 -1.69 31.65
N ASP A 132 -3.04 -1.91 32.75
CA ASP A 132 -2.53 -2.58 33.94
C ASP A 132 -1.21 -1.96 34.46
N THR A 133 -0.10 -2.69 34.29
CA THR A 133 1.25 -2.26 34.71
C THR A 133 2.12 -1.78 33.56
N ASN A 134 1.62 -1.82 32.31
CA ASN A 134 2.39 -1.52 31.12
C ASN A 134 1.87 -0.27 30.39
N SER A 135 2.80 0.47 29.81
CA SER A 135 2.51 1.55 28.86
C SER A 135 2.82 1.04 27.46
N TRP A 136 1.88 1.24 26.52
CA TRP A 136 2.02 0.86 25.13
C TRP A 136 2.11 2.08 24.25
N LEU A 137 2.99 2.05 23.24
CA LEU A 137 2.94 2.98 22.11
C LEU A 137 1.95 2.44 21.09
N GLU A 138 0.84 3.17 20.90
CA GLU A 138 -0.23 2.81 19.98
C GLU A 138 -0.25 3.77 18.81
N PHE A 139 -0.19 3.21 17.58
CA PHE A 139 -0.10 3.94 16.33
C PHE A 139 -1.40 3.84 15.57
N THR A 140 -1.84 4.96 15.00
CA THR A 140 -3.05 5.03 14.19
C THR A 140 -2.71 5.43 12.76
N THR A 141 -3.24 4.70 11.78
CA THR A 141 -3.11 5.06 10.36
C THR A 141 -4.20 6.03 9.93
N THR A 142 -3.95 6.79 8.85
CA THR A 142 -4.94 7.67 8.21
C THR A 142 -6.20 6.92 7.77
N THR A 143 -6.10 5.62 7.56
CA THR A 143 -7.19 4.74 7.14
C THR A 143 -7.89 4.05 8.32
N GLY A 144 -7.43 4.28 9.56
CA GLY A 144 -8.06 3.83 10.80
C GLY A 144 -7.61 2.45 11.30
N ASP A 145 -6.46 1.93 10.85
CA ASP A 145 -5.82 0.80 11.50
C ASP A 145 -5.14 1.28 12.79
N VAL A 146 -5.20 0.47 13.84
CA VAL A 146 -4.57 0.73 15.13
C VAL A 146 -3.66 -0.43 15.46
N VAL A 147 -2.39 -0.16 15.73
CA VAL A 147 -1.37 -1.17 16.07
C VAL A 147 -0.50 -0.69 17.21
N ARG A 148 0.02 -1.61 18.02
CA ARG A 148 0.96 -1.32 19.11
C ARG A 148 2.37 -1.70 18.69
N LEU A 149 3.35 -0.97 19.21
CA LEU A 149 4.75 -1.36 19.05
C LEU A 149 5.01 -2.60 19.91
N ASP A 150 5.23 -3.71 19.25
CA ASP A 150 5.57 -5.02 19.81
C ASP A 150 6.48 -5.80 18.84
N ASP A 151 6.75 -7.06 19.14
CA ASP A 151 7.61 -7.92 18.32
C ASP A 151 6.97 -8.29 16.97
N GLU A 152 5.65 -8.27 16.87
CA GLU A 152 4.92 -8.54 15.61
C GLU A 152 4.81 -7.29 14.73
N HIS A 153 4.88 -6.09 15.34
CA HIS A 153 4.74 -4.80 14.68
C HIS A 153 5.97 -3.91 14.93
N PRO A 154 7.17 -4.33 14.50
CA PRO A 154 8.39 -3.56 14.71
C PRO A 154 8.44 -2.32 13.81
N ILE A 155 9.12 -1.28 14.29
CA ILE A 155 9.53 -0.15 13.45
C ILE A 155 10.85 -0.51 12.78
N VAL A 156 10.92 -0.35 11.47
CA VAL A 156 12.12 -0.59 10.67
C VAL A 156 12.49 0.65 9.85
N LEU A 157 13.78 0.94 9.77
CA LEU A 157 14.31 2.01 8.94
C LEU A 157 14.74 1.43 7.60
N ARG A 158 14.24 1.99 6.49
CA ARG A 158 14.58 1.54 5.13
C ARG A 158 14.93 2.72 4.24
N PRO A 159 15.89 2.55 3.31
CA PRO A 159 16.12 3.52 2.26
C PRO A 159 14.87 3.70 1.41
N TYR A 160 14.57 4.94 1.06
CA TYR A 160 13.53 5.27 0.09
C TYR A 160 14.17 5.65 -1.24
N ASP A 161 14.12 4.75 -2.19
CA ASP A 161 14.69 4.96 -3.52
C ASP A 161 13.63 5.51 -4.47
N VAL A 162 13.65 6.82 -4.68
CA VAL A 162 12.73 7.52 -5.59
C VAL A 162 12.93 7.05 -7.04
N VAL A 163 14.16 6.70 -7.43
CA VAL A 163 14.50 6.39 -8.84
C VAL A 163 13.92 5.06 -9.28
N ASN A 164 13.94 4.04 -8.41
CA ASN A 164 13.41 2.72 -8.74
C ASN A 164 11.86 2.69 -8.82
N ASN A 165 11.19 3.65 -8.20
CA ASN A 165 9.73 3.75 -8.26
C ASN A 165 9.23 4.45 -9.54
N PHE A 166 10.04 5.32 -10.16
CA PHE A 166 9.68 6.00 -11.42
C PHE A 166 10.02 5.19 -12.68
N ILE A 167 10.98 4.25 -12.63
CA ILE A 167 11.38 3.45 -13.80
C ILE A 167 10.34 2.38 -14.16
N LYS A 168 9.47 1.98 -13.23
CA LYS A 168 8.38 1.02 -13.50
C LYS A 168 7.24 1.60 -14.34
N ASP A 169 7.13 2.92 -14.48
CA ASP A 169 5.99 3.60 -15.10
C ASP A 169 6.22 4.00 -16.57
N ASN A 170 7.44 3.82 -17.13
CA ASN A 170 7.80 4.24 -18.49
C ASN A 170 8.29 3.09 -19.39
N GLY A 171 7.75 1.90 -19.20
CA GLY A 171 7.98 0.76 -20.08
C GLY A 171 7.09 0.77 -21.33
N ASP A 172 6.93 1.88 -22.03
CA ASP A 172 6.40 1.88 -23.39
C ASP A 172 7.57 1.70 -24.36
N GLU A 173 7.77 0.44 -24.76
CA GLU A 173 8.60 0.07 -25.90
C GLU A 173 7.96 0.62 -27.18
N ASN A 174 8.37 1.80 -27.59
CA ASN A 174 8.24 2.24 -28.98
C ASN A 174 9.63 2.29 -29.63
N GLU A 175 10.13 1.11 -29.99
CA GLU A 175 11.08 1.00 -31.10
C GLU A 175 10.33 1.29 -32.39
N ASN A 176 10.40 2.52 -32.87
CA ASN A 176 10.26 2.78 -34.30
C ASN A 176 11.13 3.96 -34.70
N ASP A 177 12.24 3.57 -35.34
CA ASP A 177 12.80 4.13 -36.55
C ASP A 177 12.88 5.67 -36.66
N CYS A 178 14.06 6.20 -36.41
CA CYS A 178 14.47 7.46 -37.01
C CYS A 178 15.87 7.36 -37.59
N SER A 179 15.89 7.29 -38.92
CA SER A 179 17.04 7.40 -39.80
C SER A 179 17.86 8.66 -39.51
N ILE A 180 19.16 8.43 -39.49
CA ILE A 180 20.25 9.37 -39.26
C ILE A 180 20.29 10.41 -40.36
N ASP A 181 20.31 11.69 -40.04
CA ASP A 181 20.97 12.73 -40.82
C ASP A 181 21.99 13.45 -39.92
N THR A 182 23.23 13.34 -40.37
CA THR A 182 24.44 13.97 -39.83
C THR A 182 24.49 15.43 -40.19
N ASP A 183 24.72 16.31 -39.19
CA ASP A 183 25.66 17.43 -39.16
C ASP A 183 25.20 18.55 -38.26
N ALA A 184 25.74 18.61 -37.03
CA ALA A 184 26.21 19.83 -36.35
C ALA A 184 26.60 19.53 -34.88
N PRO A 185 27.65 20.13 -34.34
CA PRO A 185 28.14 19.87 -33.00
C PRO A 185 27.41 20.77 -32.00
N HIS A 186 26.46 20.25 -31.24
CA HIS A 186 25.97 20.90 -30.03
C HIS A 186 26.37 20.08 -28.79
N ASN A 187 27.26 20.69 -28.06
CA ASN A 187 27.73 20.31 -26.75
C ASN A 187 26.56 20.24 -25.74
N HIS A 188 25.90 19.10 -25.65
CA HIS A 188 25.02 18.77 -24.53
C HIS A 188 25.80 17.91 -23.55
N GLN A 189 26.34 18.59 -22.56
CA GLN A 189 26.79 17.99 -21.33
C GLN A 189 25.58 17.31 -20.68
N SER A 190 25.49 15.99 -20.86
CA SER A 190 24.57 15.16 -20.09
C SER A 190 25.04 15.19 -18.64
N VAL A 191 24.36 16.00 -17.84
CA VAL A 191 24.48 15.97 -16.39
C VAL A 191 23.80 14.66 -15.94
N ALA A 192 24.51 13.56 -16.05
CA ALA A 192 24.21 12.37 -15.28
C ALA A 192 24.64 12.70 -13.83
N ASP A 193 23.73 13.30 -13.08
CA ASP A 193 23.88 13.45 -11.64
C ASP A 193 24.06 12.04 -11.05
N LYS A 194 25.33 11.70 -10.79
CA LYS A 194 25.69 10.57 -9.94
C LYS A 194 25.18 10.90 -8.54
N HIS A 195 23.95 10.56 -8.24
CA HIS A 195 23.50 10.51 -6.84
C HIS A 195 24.40 9.48 -6.15
N SER A 196 25.26 9.99 -5.30
CA SER A 196 26.10 9.18 -4.41
C SER A 196 25.17 8.30 -3.57
N ALA A 197 25.52 7.03 -3.38
CA ALA A 197 24.77 6.09 -2.54
C ALA A 197 24.62 6.56 -1.06
N ALA A 198 25.23 7.69 -0.70
CA ALA A 198 25.16 8.32 0.62
C ALA A 198 23.93 9.23 0.83
N ASP A 199 23.11 9.49 -0.21
CA ASP A 199 22.05 10.53 -0.17
C ASP A 199 20.61 9.97 -0.26
N VAL A 200 20.45 8.63 -0.17
CA VAL A 200 19.12 8.03 -0.19
C VAL A 200 18.43 8.27 1.16
N PRO A 201 17.29 9.00 1.20
CA PRO A 201 16.61 9.29 2.45
C PRO A 201 16.14 7.98 3.12
N ILE A 202 16.42 7.85 4.41
CA ILE A 202 15.96 6.75 5.23
C ILE A 202 14.60 7.12 5.80
N ARG A 203 13.61 6.22 5.68
CA ARG A 203 12.25 6.40 6.19
C ARG A 203 11.89 5.33 7.21
N PRO A 204 11.10 5.67 8.24
CA PRO A 204 10.60 4.71 9.21
C PRO A 204 9.29 4.06 8.73
N TYR A 205 9.24 2.74 8.82
CA TYR A 205 8.06 1.95 8.48
C TYR A 205 7.69 1.02 9.61
N MET A 206 6.41 0.68 9.70
CA MET A 206 5.88 -0.26 10.67
C MET A 206 5.04 -1.33 9.97
N LEU A 207 5.20 -2.59 10.35
CA LEU A 207 4.31 -3.66 9.91
C LEU A 207 2.94 -3.47 10.59
N VAL A 208 1.85 -3.51 9.81
CA VAL A 208 0.50 -3.26 10.34
C VAL A 208 -0.33 -4.54 10.33
N ARG A 209 -0.57 -5.12 9.18
CA ARG A 209 -1.36 -6.35 9.02
C ARG A 209 -1.13 -7.01 7.67
N ASN A 210 -1.32 -8.32 7.57
CA ASN A 210 -1.29 -9.08 6.29
C ASN A 210 -0.06 -8.77 5.42
N GLY A 211 1.11 -8.52 6.04
CA GLY A 211 2.32 -8.11 5.33
C GLY A 211 2.30 -6.66 4.82
N LEU A 212 1.23 -5.90 5.06
CA LEU A 212 1.16 -4.47 4.73
C LEU A 212 1.96 -3.65 5.73
N THR A 213 2.76 -2.73 5.21
CA THR A 213 3.54 -1.77 5.99
C THR A 213 2.92 -0.38 5.90
N ALA A 214 3.11 0.41 6.94
CA ALA A 214 2.79 1.82 6.95
C ALA A 214 4.05 2.66 7.03
N LEU A 215 4.12 3.74 6.27
CA LEU A 215 5.09 4.82 6.49
C LEU A 215 4.71 5.54 7.78
N ILE A 216 5.67 5.75 8.67
CA ILE A 216 5.48 6.64 9.84
C ILE A 216 5.65 8.08 9.39
N GLY A 217 4.59 8.87 9.48
CA GLY A 217 4.59 10.28 9.07
C GLY A 217 5.63 11.10 9.83
N ARG A 218 6.19 12.13 9.19
CA ARG A 218 7.25 12.97 9.78
C ARG A 218 6.90 13.50 11.17
N ASN A 219 5.69 14.01 11.35
CA ASN A 219 5.28 14.58 12.64
C ASN A 219 5.21 13.52 13.73
N VAL A 220 4.74 12.30 13.38
CA VAL A 220 4.72 11.15 14.30
C VAL A 220 6.14 10.76 14.68
N PHE A 221 7.06 10.72 13.72
CA PHE A 221 8.45 10.39 13.99
C PHE A 221 9.13 11.42 14.92
N TYR A 222 8.86 12.71 14.73
CA TYR A 222 9.32 13.74 15.67
C TYR A 222 8.73 13.52 17.06
N HIS A 223 7.44 13.20 17.17
CA HIS A 223 6.82 12.92 18.45
C HIS A 223 7.43 11.69 19.14
N LEU A 224 7.83 10.66 18.37
CA LEU A 224 8.58 9.51 18.91
C LEU A 224 9.94 9.93 19.50
N THR A 225 10.62 10.92 18.92
CA THR A 225 11.88 11.43 19.47
C THR A 225 11.69 12.24 20.76
N GLU A 226 10.49 12.76 21.01
CA GLU A 226 10.14 13.41 22.27
C GLU A 226 9.72 12.40 23.35
N ILE A 227 9.06 11.28 22.97
CA ILE A 227 8.65 10.21 23.87
C ILE A 227 9.84 9.34 24.29
N GLY A 228 10.73 9.04 23.34
CA GLY A 228 11.87 8.13 23.53
C GLY A 228 13.12 8.83 24.05
N GLU A 229 14.16 8.04 24.25
CA GLU A 229 15.48 8.51 24.64
C GLU A 229 16.41 8.50 23.42
N LEU A 230 16.98 9.69 23.08
CA LEU A 230 17.96 9.83 22.02
C LEU A 230 19.36 9.77 22.61
N THR A 231 20.18 8.88 22.10
CA THR A 231 21.61 8.78 22.43
C THR A 231 22.45 8.88 21.17
N GLU A 232 23.56 9.61 21.24
CA GLU A 232 24.53 9.73 20.15
C GLU A 232 25.85 9.12 20.59
N GLN A 233 26.31 8.10 19.87
CA GLN A 233 27.58 7.42 20.14
C GLN A 233 28.17 6.93 18.82
N ASP A 234 29.49 7.15 18.66
CA ASP A 234 30.31 6.66 17.53
C ASP A 234 29.73 7.05 16.15
N GLY A 235 29.19 8.27 16.03
CA GLY A 235 28.57 8.75 14.78
C GLY A 235 27.26 8.05 14.42
N LYS A 236 26.55 7.50 15.39
CA LYS A 236 25.19 6.94 15.26
C LYS A 236 24.26 7.57 16.27
N THR A 237 23.09 7.95 15.80
CA THR A 237 21.99 8.37 16.67
C THR A 237 21.07 7.17 16.89
N THR A 238 20.81 6.84 18.15
CA THR A 238 19.91 5.75 18.53
C THR A 238 18.72 6.31 19.28
N LEU A 239 17.53 6.00 18.79
CA LEU A 239 16.26 6.27 19.48
C LEU A 239 15.83 5.01 20.21
N THR A 240 15.67 5.11 21.52
CA THR A 240 15.18 4.03 22.40
C THR A 240 13.75 4.31 22.81
N LEU A 241 12.84 3.36 22.54
CA LEU A 241 11.41 3.43 22.83
C LEU A 241 11.03 2.33 23.81
N GLN A 242 10.08 2.64 24.70
CA GLN A 242 9.50 1.67 25.65
C GLN A 242 8.06 1.38 25.26
N SER A 243 7.68 0.10 25.08
CA SER A 243 6.30 -0.30 24.79
C SER A 243 6.05 -1.71 25.30
N GLY A 244 4.93 -1.90 26.01
CA GLY A 244 4.51 -3.20 26.56
C GLY A 244 5.51 -3.82 27.54
N GLY A 245 6.34 -3.01 28.20
CA GLY A 245 7.41 -3.48 29.09
C GLY A 245 8.70 -3.90 28.37
N ASN A 246 8.77 -3.80 27.04
CA ASN A 246 9.92 -4.09 26.21
C ASN A 246 10.61 -2.81 25.72
N THR A 247 11.88 -2.95 25.33
CA THR A 247 12.69 -1.86 24.80
C THR A 247 12.96 -2.09 23.31
N TYR A 248 12.67 -1.09 22.49
CA TYR A 248 12.89 -1.08 21.04
C TYR A 248 13.88 0.01 20.67
N THR A 249 14.84 -0.31 19.81
CA THR A 249 15.89 0.63 19.40
C THR A 249 15.93 0.83 17.90
N LEU A 250 16.03 2.10 17.48
CA LEU A 250 16.20 2.49 16.08
C LEU A 250 17.53 3.21 15.94
N SER A 251 18.44 2.69 15.11
CA SER A 251 19.74 3.29 14.89
C SER A 251 19.81 3.96 13.51
N MET A 252 20.19 5.23 13.51
CA MET A 252 20.35 6.06 12.34
C MET A 252 21.81 6.50 12.22
N PRO A 253 22.39 6.61 10.99
CA PRO A 253 23.65 7.30 10.83
C PRO A 253 23.50 8.74 11.30
N SER A 254 24.48 9.28 12.02
CA SER A 254 24.50 10.71 12.37
C SER A 254 24.64 11.54 11.10
N ILE A 255 23.88 12.63 11.03
CA ILE A 255 23.87 13.58 9.93
C ILE A 255 25.14 14.43 9.97
#